data_fabb78596a3a0b29e81888c06a2705e7
#
_entry.id   fabb78596a3a0b29e81888c06a2705e7
#
_cell.length_a   1.000
_cell.length_b   1.000
_cell.length_c   1.000
_cell.angle_alpha   90.00
_cell.angle_beta   90.00
_cell.angle_gamma   90.00
#
_symmetry.space_group_name_H-M   'P 1'
#
loop_
_entity.id
_entity.type
_entity.pdbx_description
1 polymer ?
#
loop_
_entity_poly.entity_id
_entity_poly.type
_entity_poly.pdbx_seq_one_letter_code
_entity_poly.pdbx_strand_id
1 'polypeptide(L)'
;MGNKSSLMLQEQDIREIQAETGFLPSQIERLYSRFTSLDKGDNGSLAREDFLRIPELAINPLGDRIVHAFFKESQDDRVNFRQFVRILAHFRPMKRTQENKLNSREEKLRFAFKMYDLDDDDCISREELLAVLHMMVGENISDEQLNSIAERTIMEADRDGDQMIGFEEFCGALERTDVEQKMSIKFLK
;
A
#
# COMPACT_ATOMS: atom_id res chain seq x y z
N MET A 1 22.67 20.55 -28.02
CA MET A 1 21.42 21.14 -27.46
C MET A 1 20.47 20.00 -27.18
N GLY A 2 20.44 19.54 -25.95
CA GLY A 2 19.57 18.45 -25.51
C GLY A 2 18.12 18.91 -25.51
N ASN A 3 17.33 18.33 -26.36
CA ASN A 3 15.87 18.42 -26.30
C ASN A 3 15.44 17.72 -24.99
N LYS A 4 15.25 18.47 -23.92
CA LYS A 4 14.54 18.04 -22.76
C LYS A 4 13.08 17.86 -23.22
N SER A 5 12.78 16.70 -23.76
CA SER A 5 11.42 16.20 -23.85
C SER A 5 10.96 15.98 -22.40
N SER A 6 10.64 17.06 -21.73
CA SER A 6 9.80 17.07 -20.55
C SER A 6 8.53 16.36 -21.02
N LEU A 7 8.35 15.12 -20.58
CA LEU A 7 7.09 14.42 -20.66
C LEU A 7 6.09 15.21 -19.82
N MET A 8 5.61 16.31 -20.38
CA MET A 8 4.49 17.05 -19.79
C MET A 8 3.28 16.12 -19.87
N LEU A 9 2.66 15.85 -18.73
CA LEU A 9 1.36 15.20 -18.68
C LEU A 9 0.41 15.91 -19.63
N GLN A 10 -0.11 15.18 -20.62
CA GLN A 10 -1.10 15.73 -21.53
C GLN A 10 -2.45 15.82 -20.82
N GLU A 11 -3.30 16.74 -21.23
CA GLU A 11 -4.64 16.87 -20.64
C GLU A 11 -5.45 15.58 -20.75
N GLN A 12 -5.22 14.79 -21.80
CA GLN A 12 -5.88 13.50 -21.98
C GLN A 12 -5.43 12.49 -20.90
N ASP A 13 -4.12 12.42 -20.59
CA ASP A 13 -3.61 11.54 -19.54
C ASP A 13 -4.19 11.91 -18.18
N ILE A 14 -4.30 13.21 -17.90
CA ILE A 14 -4.92 13.70 -16.65
C ILE A 14 -6.38 13.27 -16.56
N ARG A 15 -7.15 13.38 -17.63
CA ARG A 15 -8.56 12.97 -17.65
C ARG A 15 -8.73 11.46 -17.45
N GLU A 16 -7.91 10.66 -18.10
CA GLU A 16 -7.93 9.21 -17.95
C GLU A 16 -7.57 8.79 -16.52
N ILE A 17 -6.48 9.34 -15.97
CA ILE A 17 -6.06 9.08 -14.59
C ILE A 17 -7.13 9.55 -13.59
N GLN A 18 -7.75 10.71 -13.82
CA GLN A 18 -8.85 11.22 -12.98
C GLN A 18 -10.04 10.25 -12.99
N ALA A 19 -10.45 9.79 -14.17
CA ALA A 19 -11.56 8.84 -14.30
C ALA A 19 -11.28 7.51 -13.59
N GLU A 20 -10.04 7.04 -13.66
CA GLU A 20 -9.61 5.77 -13.08
C GLU A 20 -9.43 5.84 -11.56
N THR A 21 -8.83 6.92 -11.07
CA THR A 21 -8.37 7.03 -9.68
C THR A 21 -9.23 7.94 -8.80
N GLY A 22 -10.02 8.80 -9.42
CA GLY A 22 -10.83 9.81 -8.72
C GLY A 22 -10.03 10.96 -8.10
N PHE A 23 -8.72 11.08 -8.40
CA PHE A 23 -7.96 12.27 -8.03
C PHE A 23 -8.37 13.49 -8.85
N LEU A 24 -8.29 14.66 -8.25
CA LEU A 24 -8.50 15.92 -8.97
C LEU A 24 -7.28 16.24 -9.86
N PRO A 25 -7.46 16.97 -10.98
CA PRO A 25 -6.35 17.35 -11.87
C PRO A 25 -5.17 17.98 -11.12
N SER A 26 -5.44 18.91 -10.20
CA SER A 26 -4.41 19.55 -9.39
C SER A 26 -3.65 18.59 -8.45
N GLN A 27 -4.30 17.51 -8.00
CA GLN A 27 -3.66 16.47 -7.22
C GLN A 27 -2.76 15.60 -8.11
N ILE A 28 -3.22 15.27 -9.32
CA ILE A 28 -2.45 14.50 -10.32
C ILE A 28 -1.17 15.26 -10.70
N GLU A 29 -1.26 16.57 -10.92
CA GLU A 29 -0.09 17.41 -11.21
C GLU A 29 0.93 17.43 -10.06
N ARG A 30 0.46 17.51 -8.82
CA ARG A 30 1.35 17.42 -7.63
C ARG A 30 2.00 16.06 -7.51
N LEU A 31 1.25 14.99 -7.76
CA LEU A 31 1.79 13.64 -7.76
C LEU A 31 2.81 13.45 -8.87
N TYR A 32 2.60 14.06 -10.03
CA TYR A 32 3.56 14.03 -11.11
C TYR A 32 4.86 14.76 -10.74
N SER A 33 4.78 15.94 -10.15
CA SER A 33 5.96 16.66 -9.65
C SER A 33 6.72 15.83 -8.61
N ARG A 34 6.02 15.13 -7.73
CA ARG A 34 6.66 14.25 -6.74
C ARG A 34 7.29 13.03 -7.42
N PHE A 35 6.60 12.40 -8.35
CA PHE A 35 7.11 11.28 -9.12
C PHE A 35 8.42 11.63 -9.85
N THR A 36 8.44 12.75 -10.57
CA THR A 36 9.65 13.22 -11.28
C THR A 36 10.79 13.57 -10.33
N SER A 37 10.50 14.06 -9.14
CA SER A 37 11.52 14.33 -8.12
C SER A 37 12.16 13.04 -7.55
N LEU A 38 11.44 11.93 -7.56
CA LEU A 38 11.92 10.62 -7.13
C LEU A 38 12.68 9.90 -8.25
N ASP A 39 12.28 10.10 -9.51
CA ASP A 39 12.93 9.53 -10.70
C ASP A 39 14.22 10.28 -11.03
N LYS A 40 15.27 10.05 -10.24
CA LYS A 40 16.57 10.69 -10.46
C LYS A 40 17.28 10.23 -11.72
N GLY A 41 16.90 9.09 -12.24
CA GLY A 41 17.46 8.54 -13.48
C GLY A 41 16.76 9.07 -14.74
N ASP A 42 15.70 9.87 -14.58
CA ASP A 42 14.86 10.37 -15.68
C ASP A 42 14.40 9.26 -16.65
N ASN A 43 14.05 8.10 -16.04
CA ASN A 43 13.67 6.89 -16.77
C ASN A 43 12.16 6.82 -17.08
N GLY A 44 11.37 7.75 -16.52
CA GLY A 44 9.90 7.70 -16.57
C GLY A 44 9.28 6.60 -15.72
N SER A 45 10.04 6.00 -14.81
CA SER A 45 9.61 4.93 -13.92
C SER A 45 10.46 4.87 -12.66
N LEU A 46 9.85 4.45 -11.54
CA LEU A 46 10.51 4.30 -10.25
C LEU A 46 10.89 2.85 -9.99
N ALA A 47 12.08 2.63 -9.46
CA ALA A 47 12.53 1.37 -8.90
C ALA A 47 12.22 1.31 -7.38
N ARG A 48 12.40 0.16 -6.75
CA ARG A 48 12.18 -0.02 -5.30
C ARG A 48 12.97 0.98 -4.46
N GLU A 49 14.22 1.22 -4.82
CA GLU A 49 15.13 2.14 -4.12
C GLU A 49 14.67 3.59 -4.17
N ASP A 50 13.94 3.98 -5.21
CA ASP A 50 13.40 5.32 -5.33
C ASP A 50 12.27 5.57 -4.34
N PHE A 51 11.43 4.55 -4.07
CA PHE A 51 10.41 4.61 -3.02
C PHE A 51 10.99 4.68 -1.62
N LEU A 52 12.07 3.95 -1.33
CA LEU A 52 12.75 3.97 -0.03
C LEU A 52 13.44 5.31 0.27
N ARG A 53 13.54 6.20 -0.70
CA ARG A 53 13.97 7.59 -0.49
C ARG A 53 12.85 8.50 0.02
N ILE A 54 11.61 8.05 0.04
CA ILE A 54 10.49 8.76 0.65
C ILE A 54 10.68 8.66 2.16
N PRO A 55 10.89 9.81 2.87
CA PRO A 55 11.23 9.76 4.31
C PRO A 55 10.21 9.00 5.14
N GLU A 56 8.94 9.16 4.83
CA GLU A 56 7.83 8.51 5.53
C GLU A 56 7.88 6.97 5.40
N LEU A 57 8.36 6.47 4.27
CA LEU A 57 8.56 5.02 4.07
C LEU A 57 9.87 4.53 4.67
N ALA A 58 10.94 5.33 4.55
CA ALA A 58 12.25 4.97 5.07
C ALA A 58 12.27 4.76 6.59
N ILE A 59 11.48 5.56 7.33
CA ILE A 59 11.36 5.45 8.80
C ILE A 59 10.25 4.49 9.25
N ASN A 60 9.40 4.03 8.33
CA ASN A 60 8.31 3.14 8.68
C ASN A 60 8.84 1.71 8.83
N PRO A 61 8.60 1.04 9.98
CA PRO A 61 9.03 -0.34 10.18
C PRO A 61 8.50 -1.32 9.11
N LEU A 62 7.36 -1.01 8.50
CA LEU A 62 6.75 -1.79 7.40
C LEU A 62 7.05 -1.19 6.02
N GLY A 63 7.96 -0.22 5.91
CA GLY A 63 8.27 0.46 4.66
C GLY A 63 8.61 -0.48 3.52
N ASP A 64 9.47 -1.46 3.76
CA ASP A 64 9.84 -2.49 2.78
C ASP A 64 8.64 -3.35 2.34
N ARG A 65 7.75 -3.68 3.26
CA ARG A 65 6.54 -4.45 2.96
C ARG A 65 5.53 -3.64 2.14
N ILE A 66 5.37 -2.37 2.48
CA ILE A 66 4.55 -1.44 1.70
C ILE A 66 5.10 -1.35 0.28
N VAL A 67 6.39 -1.13 0.11
CA VAL A 67 7.05 -1.06 -1.21
C VAL A 67 6.90 -2.39 -1.96
N HIS A 68 7.06 -3.52 -1.29
CA HIS A 68 6.85 -4.83 -1.89
C HIS A 68 5.42 -4.99 -2.44
N ALA A 69 4.41 -4.62 -1.66
CA ALA A 69 3.00 -4.67 -2.09
C ALA A 69 2.73 -3.77 -3.30
N PHE A 70 3.36 -2.59 -3.38
CA PHE A 70 3.29 -1.71 -4.55
C PHE A 70 3.80 -2.39 -5.81
N PHE A 71 4.96 -3.03 -5.75
CA PHE A 71 5.58 -3.67 -6.92
C PHE A 71 4.86 -4.96 -7.33
N LYS A 72 4.29 -5.69 -6.36
CA LYS A 72 3.46 -6.85 -6.66
C LYS A 72 2.22 -6.48 -7.46
N GLU A 73 1.60 -5.35 -7.15
CA GLU A 73 0.42 -4.87 -7.86
C GLU A 73 0.74 -4.38 -9.28
N SER A 74 1.93 -3.82 -9.49
CA SER A 74 2.39 -3.38 -10.82
C SER A 74 2.79 -4.53 -11.74
N GLN A 75 3.07 -5.71 -11.21
CA GLN A 75 3.61 -6.90 -11.92
C GLN A 75 4.91 -6.61 -12.67
N ASP A 76 5.63 -5.58 -12.29
CA ASP A 76 6.81 -5.10 -12.96
C ASP A 76 7.88 -4.70 -11.94
N ASP A 77 9.16 -4.77 -12.32
CA ASP A 77 10.27 -4.33 -11.46
C ASP A 77 10.39 -2.79 -11.36
N ARG A 78 9.58 -2.10 -12.13
CA ARG A 78 9.52 -0.63 -12.18
C ARG A 78 8.07 -0.16 -12.26
N VAL A 79 7.80 0.97 -11.63
CA VAL A 79 6.47 1.58 -11.55
C VAL A 79 6.45 2.85 -12.37
N ASN A 80 5.64 2.92 -13.42
CA ASN A 80 5.40 4.14 -14.18
C ASN A 80 4.46 5.09 -13.44
N PHE A 81 4.30 6.32 -13.94
CA PHE A 81 3.47 7.33 -13.29
C PHE A 81 2.01 6.89 -13.12
N ARG A 82 1.40 6.27 -14.12
CA ARG A 82 0.00 5.81 -14.04
C ARG A 82 -0.17 4.73 -12.96
N GLN A 83 0.73 3.76 -12.92
CA GLN A 83 0.75 2.73 -11.88
C GLN A 83 0.96 3.36 -10.49
N PHE A 84 1.88 4.32 -10.37
CA PHE A 84 2.13 5.05 -9.14
C PHE A 84 0.86 5.74 -8.60
N VAL A 85 0.13 6.45 -9.46
CA VAL A 85 -1.11 7.13 -9.05
C VAL A 85 -2.23 6.13 -8.72
N ARG A 86 -2.34 5.03 -9.46
CA ARG A 86 -3.31 3.96 -9.18
C ARG A 86 -3.12 3.38 -7.78
N ILE A 87 -1.89 3.06 -7.44
CA ILE A 87 -1.56 2.48 -6.14
C ILE A 87 -1.88 3.50 -5.03
N LEU A 88 -1.52 4.76 -5.20
CA LEU A 88 -1.86 5.82 -4.24
C LEU A 88 -3.36 6.07 -4.11
N ALA A 89 -4.16 5.73 -5.12
CA ALA A 89 -5.60 5.84 -5.06
C ALA A 89 -6.22 4.96 -3.97
N HIS A 90 -5.60 3.82 -3.62
CA HIS A 90 -6.03 2.95 -2.52
C HIS A 90 -6.01 3.68 -1.16
N PHE A 91 -5.12 4.66 -1.02
CA PHE A 91 -4.92 5.42 0.22
C PHE A 91 -5.62 6.78 0.20
N ARG A 92 -6.38 7.08 -0.84
CA ARG A 92 -7.14 8.32 -0.91
C ARG A 92 -8.22 8.34 0.17
N PRO A 93 -8.40 9.46 0.91
CA PRO A 93 -9.49 9.59 1.85
C PRO A 93 -10.85 9.38 1.16
N MET A 94 -11.68 8.49 1.69
CA MET A 94 -13.04 8.30 1.18
C MET A 94 -13.91 9.50 1.52
N LYS A 95 -14.52 10.09 0.49
CA LYS A 95 -15.66 10.99 0.66
C LYS A 95 -16.92 10.20 0.30
N ARG A 96 -17.96 10.26 1.14
CA ARG A 96 -19.23 9.54 0.96
C ARG A 96 -19.92 9.73 -0.40
N THR A 97 -19.49 10.71 -1.19
CA THR A 97 -20.07 11.07 -2.48
C THR A 97 -19.26 10.61 -3.69
N GLN A 98 -18.10 9.98 -3.50
CA GLN A 98 -17.22 9.55 -4.59
C GLN A 98 -16.62 8.18 -4.25
N GLU A 99 -17.44 7.14 -4.35
CA GLU A 99 -16.92 5.78 -4.32
C GLU A 99 -16.15 5.51 -5.61
N ASN A 100 -14.88 5.18 -5.47
CA ASN A 100 -14.06 4.65 -6.54
C ASN A 100 -13.70 3.20 -6.17
N LYS A 101 -13.76 2.29 -7.13
CA LYS A 101 -13.46 0.88 -6.92
C LYS A 101 -12.08 0.67 -6.26
N LEU A 102 -11.05 1.43 -6.69
CA LEU A 102 -9.69 1.34 -6.15
C LEU A 102 -9.58 1.79 -4.70
N ASN A 103 -10.54 2.55 -4.20
CA ASN A 103 -10.53 3.13 -2.85
C ASN A 103 -11.56 2.47 -1.93
N SER A 104 -12.12 1.34 -2.31
CA SER A 104 -13.09 0.61 -1.51
C SER A 104 -12.44 0.04 -0.23
N ARG A 105 -13.27 -0.23 0.77
CA ARG A 105 -12.83 -0.91 2.00
C ARG A 105 -12.16 -2.24 1.68
N GLU A 106 -12.73 -3.01 0.76
CA GLU A 106 -12.20 -4.30 0.35
C GLU A 106 -10.79 -4.18 -0.26
N GLU A 107 -10.58 -3.22 -1.16
CA GLU A 107 -9.26 -3.00 -1.77
C GLU A 107 -8.21 -2.55 -0.75
N LYS A 108 -8.60 -1.72 0.22
CA LYS A 108 -7.72 -1.35 1.33
C LYS A 108 -7.35 -2.55 2.20
N LEU A 109 -8.32 -3.40 2.52
CA LEU A 109 -8.09 -4.63 3.29
C LEU A 109 -7.23 -5.62 2.51
N ARG A 110 -7.45 -5.75 1.21
CA ARG A 110 -6.65 -6.61 0.32
C ARG A 110 -5.19 -6.15 0.27
N PHE A 111 -4.96 -4.85 0.18
CA PHE A 111 -3.61 -4.29 0.26
C PHE A 111 -2.96 -4.57 1.62
N ALA A 112 -3.70 -4.35 2.72
CA ALA A 112 -3.21 -4.65 4.07
C ALA A 112 -2.90 -6.14 4.26
N PHE A 113 -3.75 -7.03 3.76
CA PHE A 113 -3.55 -8.47 3.79
C PHE A 113 -2.22 -8.88 3.14
N LYS A 114 -1.93 -8.37 1.95
CA LYS A 114 -0.68 -8.62 1.23
C LYS A 114 0.59 -8.17 1.99
N MET A 115 0.47 -7.27 2.94
CA MET A 115 1.61 -6.90 3.79
C MET A 115 1.95 -7.96 4.83
N TYR A 116 0.96 -8.77 5.23
CA TYR A 116 1.13 -9.88 6.18
C TYR A 116 1.45 -11.20 5.50
N ASP A 117 0.84 -11.47 4.35
CA ASP A 117 1.10 -12.63 3.51
C ASP A 117 2.50 -12.48 2.87
N LEU A 118 3.53 -13.09 3.47
CA LEU A 118 4.93 -12.89 3.09
C LEU A 118 5.36 -13.80 1.94
N ASP A 119 4.78 -15.00 1.85
CA ASP A 119 5.10 -16.00 0.84
C ASP A 119 4.09 -16.08 -0.32
N ASP A 120 3.03 -15.25 -0.22
CA ASP A 120 2.00 -15.10 -1.25
C ASP A 120 1.17 -16.37 -1.49
N ASP A 121 0.87 -17.11 -0.43
CA ASP A 121 0.03 -18.30 -0.48
C ASP A 121 -1.47 -18.01 -0.27
N ASP A 122 -1.84 -16.71 -0.16
CA ASP A 122 -3.20 -16.21 0.11
C ASP A 122 -3.72 -16.54 1.53
N CYS A 123 -2.83 -16.88 2.45
CA CYS A 123 -3.10 -17.08 3.86
C CYS A 123 -2.07 -16.33 4.71
N ILE A 124 -2.40 -16.05 5.96
CA ILE A 124 -1.44 -15.50 6.94
C ILE A 124 -1.20 -16.59 7.98
N SER A 125 -0.02 -17.16 7.95
CA SER A 125 0.43 -18.11 8.95
C SER A 125 0.81 -17.42 10.26
N ARG A 126 0.93 -18.22 11.32
CA ARG A 126 1.43 -17.73 12.62
C ARG A 126 2.83 -17.12 12.52
N GLU A 127 3.70 -17.77 11.75
CA GLU A 127 5.08 -17.34 11.53
C GLU A 127 5.15 -16.00 10.80
N GLU A 128 4.32 -15.80 9.80
CA GLU A 128 4.22 -14.53 9.07
C GLU A 128 3.67 -13.42 9.94
N LEU A 129 2.59 -13.69 10.68
CA LEU A 129 2.04 -12.73 11.62
C LEU A 129 3.08 -12.33 12.68
N LEU A 130 3.83 -13.29 13.21
CA LEU A 130 4.90 -13.05 14.17
C LEU A 130 6.01 -12.20 13.55
N ALA A 131 6.44 -12.50 12.32
CA ALA A 131 7.47 -11.75 11.61
C ALA A 131 7.06 -10.29 11.42
N VAL A 132 5.81 -10.03 11.00
CA VAL A 132 5.29 -8.67 10.83
C VAL A 132 5.18 -7.95 12.18
N LEU A 133 4.72 -8.62 13.24
CA LEU A 133 4.70 -8.05 14.60
C LEU A 133 6.11 -7.64 15.07
N HIS A 134 7.11 -8.47 14.84
CA HIS A 134 8.51 -8.13 15.13
C HIS A 134 8.98 -6.86 14.40
N MET A 135 8.65 -6.73 13.13
CA MET A 135 8.97 -5.53 12.35
C MET A 135 8.32 -4.28 12.95
N MET A 136 7.09 -4.39 13.44
CA MET A 136 6.31 -3.25 13.96
C MET A 136 6.78 -2.76 15.33
N VAL A 137 7.12 -3.68 16.24
CA VAL A 137 7.39 -3.33 17.64
C VAL A 137 8.88 -3.27 17.97
N GLY A 138 9.74 -3.83 17.13
CA GLY A 138 11.18 -3.93 17.38
C GLY A 138 11.46 -4.69 18.68
N GLU A 139 12.45 -4.21 19.44
CA GLU A 139 12.91 -4.83 20.68
C GLU A 139 12.08 -4.46 21.93
N ASN A 140 10.97 -3.74 21.78
CA ASN A 140 10.19 -3.22 22.91
C ASN A 140 9.30 -4.27 23.59
N ILE A 141 9.05 -5.40 22.95
CA ILE A 141 8.21 -6.48 23.45
C ILE A 141 9.00 -7.79 23.35
N SER A 142 8.91 -8.64 24.38
CA SER A 142 9.61 -9.91 24.38
C SER A 142 9.03 -10.90 23.36
N ASP A 143 9.86 -11.82 22.88
CA ASP A 143 9.45 -12.87 21.94
C ASP A 143 8.30 -13.72 22.50
N GLU A 144 8.29 -14.00 23.81
CA GLU A 144 7.21 -14.74 24.45
C GLU A 144 5.88 -14.01 24.39
N GLN A 145 5.90 -12.68 24.60
CA GLN A 145 4.71 -11.85 24.49
C GLN A 145 4.21 -11.75 23.04
N LEU A 146 5.13 -11.59 22.07
CA LEU A 146 4.77 -11.57 20.65
C LEU A 146 4.19 -12.91 20.20
N ASN A 147 4.77 -14.03 20.63
CA ASN A 147 4.24 -15.36 20.35
C ASN A 147 2.82 -15.51 20.90
N SER A 148 2.59 -15.08 22.14
CA SER A 148 1.25 -15.14 22.76
C SER A 148 0.23 -14.27 22.02
N ILE A 149 0.65 -13.09 21.52
CA ILE A 149 -0.22 -12.23 20.72
C ILE A 149 -0.54 -12.89 19.39
N ALA A 150 0.44 -13.45 18.70
CA ALA A 150 0.24 -14.12 17.42
C ALA A 150 -0.70 -15.33 17.56
N GLU A 151 -0.47 -16.21 18.53
CA GLU A 151 -1.34 -17.37 18.81
C GLU A 151 -2.78 -16.95 19.10
N ARG A 152 -2.95 -15.97 19.98
CA ARG A 152 -4.27 -15.47 20.32
C ARG A 152 -4.98 -14.86 19.10
N THR A 153 -4.27 -14.10 18.28
CA THR A 153 -4.82 -13.47 17.08
C THR A 153 -5.30 -14.53 16.09
N ILE A 154 -4.49 -15.57 15.85
CA ILE A 154 -4.89 -16.70 15.00
C ILE A 154 -6.14 -17.38 15.58
N MET A 155 -6.13 -17.75 16.86
CA MET A 155 -7.28 -18.42 17.50
C MET A 155 -8.57 -17.60 17.45
N GLU A 156 -8.49 -16.28 17.52
CA GLU A 156 -9.67 -15.39 17.47
C GLU A 156 -10.17 -15.18 16.03
N ALA A 157 -9.30 -15.23 15.03
CA ALA A 157 -9.62 -14.95 13.63
C ALA A 157 -9.98 -16.23 12.85
N ASP A 158 -9.28 -17.32 13.11
CA ASP A 158 -9.45 -18.63 12.45
C ASP A 158 -10.84 -19.20 12.74
N ARG A 159 -11.67 -19.31 11.70
CA ARG A 159 -13.04 -19.81 11.79
C ARG A 159 -13.19 -21.22 11.27
N ASP A 160 -12.36 -21.61 10.32
CA ASP A 160 -12.40 -22.92 9.68
C ASP A 160 -11.48 -23.96 10.35
N GLY A 161 -10.60 -23.53 11.24
CA GLY A 161 -9.74 -24.39 12.04
C GLY A 161 -8.46 -24.85 11.33
N ASP A 162 -8.04 -24.14 10.28
CA ASP A 162 -6.82 -24.46 9.52
C ASP A 162 -5.54 -23.88 10.14
N GLN A 163 -5.68 -23.09 11.21
CA GLN A 163 -4.61 -22.41 11.96
C GLN A 163 -3.91 -21.31 11.18
N MET A 164 -4.54 -20.77 10.16
CA MET A 164 -4.13 -19.64 9.37
C MET A 164 -5.22 -18.56 9.34
N ILE A 165 -4.96 -17.42 8.75
CA ILE A 165 -5.98 -16.39 8.53
C ILE A 165 -6.11 -16.18 7.03
N GLY A 166 -7.21 -16.64 6.45
CA GLY A 166 -7.59 -16.34 5.08
C GLY A 166 -8.09 -14.92 4.92
N PHE A 167 -8.25 -14.45 3.68
CA PHE A 167 -8.68 -13.07 3.44
C PHE A 167 -10.05 -12.74 4.03
N GLU A 168 -11.02 -13.65 3.97
CA GLU A 168 -12.35 -13.45 4.55
C GLU A 168 -12.31 -13.33 6.08
N GLU A 169 -11.48 -14.12 6.73
CA GLU A 169 -11.26 -14.08 8.17
C GLU A 169 -10.54 -12.79 8.59
N PHE A 170 -9.56 -12.37 7.81
CA PHE A 170 -8.90 -11.08 7.99
C PHE A 170 -9.89 -9.91 7.90
N CYS A 171 -10.77 -9.92 6.91
CA CYS A 171 -11.84 -8.93 6.79
C CYS A 171 -12.76 -8.95 8.00
N GLY A 172 -13.14 -10.14 8.47
CA GLY A 172 -13.99 -10.32 9.66
C GLY A 172 -13.33 -9.82 10.94
N ALA A 173 -12.03 -10.09 11.12
CA ALA A 173 -11.27 -9.62 12.28
C ALA A 173 -11.17 -8.07 12.32
N LEU A 174 -11.16 -7.42 11.17
CA LEU A 174 -11.08 -5.96 11.04
C LEU A 174 -12.44 -5.29 10.82
N GLU A 175 -13.56 -6.00 10.92
CA GLU A 175 -14.90 -5.48 10.66
C GLU A 175 -15.22 -4.21 11.47
N ARG A 176 -14.78 -4.16 12.72
CA ARG A 176 -14.98 -3.03 13.64
C ARG A 176 -13.89 -1.96 13.56
N THR A 177 -12.89 -2.16 12.70
CA THR A 177 -11.78 -1.22 12.55
C THR A 177 -12.12 -0.22 11.45
N ASP A 178 -11.94 1.07 11.73
CA ASP A 178 -12.05 2.13 10.73
C ASP A 178 -10.81 2.13 9.81
N VAL A 179 -10.79 1.17 8.91
CA VAL A 179 -9.70 0.96 7.95
C VAL A 179 -9.61 2.13 6.97
N GLU A 180 -10.75 2.69 6.61
CA GLU A 180 -10.86 3.81 5.67
C GLU A 180 -10.13 5.04 6.18
N GLN A 181 -10.22 5.32 7.47
CA GLN A 181 -9.53 6.44 8.08
C GLN A 181 -8.04 6.13 8.34
N LYS A 182 -7.75 4.93 8.85
CA LYS A 182 -6.39 4.51 9.20
C LYS A 182 -5.49 4.35 8.00
N MET A 183 -6.02 3.89 6.88
CA MET A 183 -5.31 3.72 5.62
C MET A 183 -5.44 4.93 4.68
N SER A 184 -5.76 6.10 5.19
CA SER A 184 -5.81 7.33 4.41
C SER A 184 -4.53 8.13 4.54
N ILE A 185 -3.91 8.46 3.42
CA ILE A 185 -2.71 9.30 3.38
C ILE A 185 -3.10 10.77 3.33
N LYS A 186 -2.63 11.54 4.30
CA LYS A 186 -2.96 12.98 4.45
C LYS A 186 -2.02 13.92 3.68
N PHE A 187 -1.00 13.43 3.02
CA PHE A 187 -0.01 14.28 2.36
C PHE A 187 -0.47 14.93 1.06
N LEU A 188 -1.71 14.68 0.66
CA LEU A 188 -2.35 15.29 -0.52
C LEU A 188 -3.18 16.54 -0.20
N LYS A 189 -3.04 17.11 1.00
CA LYS A 189 -3.66 18.38 1.37
C LYS A 189 -2.89 19.56 0.82
#